data_9b682718fe3b10b899bd5c5c55887010
#
_entry.id   9b682718fe3b10b899bd5c5c55887010
#
_cell.length_a   1.000
_cell.length_b   1.000
_cell.length_c   1.000
_cell.angle_alpha   90.00
_cell.angle_beta   90.00
_cell.angle_gamma   90.00
#
_symmetry.space_group_name_H-M   'P 1'
#
loop_
_entity.id
_entity.type
_entity.pdbx_description
1 polymer ?
#
loop_
_entity_poly.entity_id
_entity_poly.type
_entity_poly.pdbx_seq_one_letter_code
_entity_poly.pdbx_strand_id
1 'polypeptide(L)'
;MPSIRLTGDIAHIMEGTRAQAADLNLTLAEDGFPVAVTIRKGSLEVLTEAESGAIFCGSRAEFFRGLTMLAARFDERPFRVRETPSLDLLGAMLDCSRNAVPTMEAAKTFLRRLSRMGYNAVLLYTEDTYEVAGRPYFGYLRGRFSQAELRELDQYADALGIEMIPCIQTLGHMARALRWPCMEDVRDTDDVLLLDEEKTYALIEEMIVSASRPFATRRIHIGMDEAYGLGRGKYMDRHGYVPQSELMQKHLARIGGILKKHGLHAMMWSDMYFHMAQPGSTAAYPAGCTLSEAIVAAAPKDIDLVYWDYYTEDGALARHLFAEHARFSADTLFAGGVYTWNGPVPDYDKAEATTRVLMTACREAGVRQAFATMWGDDGAECSPLLGGLLGLQLFAEIAYNGGRDDDALDARFEACTGCPAQPFRALGAFNRIGLDARPGDVMNPVKQLLYEDPLMPLFEADFAGLEPEAHYRVLAARYARYAEENPAFADFFGFYAPVSYTHLRAHETVLDL
;
A
#
# COMPACT_ATOMS: atom_id res chain seq x y z
N MET A 1 -1.93 10.19 32.27
CA MET A 1 -2.39 10.66 30.92
C MET A 1 -2.37 12.19 30.94
N PRO A 2 -1.65 12.82 30.02
CA PRO A 2 -1.72 14.28 29.90
C PRO A 2 -3.13 14.73 29.48
N SER A 3 -3.58 15.82 30.11
CA SER A 3 -4.85 16.47 29.80
C SER A 3 -4.58 17.71 28.95
N ILE A 4 -5.23 17.84 27.78
CA ILE A 4 -5.08 18.96 26.87
C ILE A 4 -6.42 19.63 26.54
N ARG A 5 -6.36 20.93 26.21
CA ARG A 5 -7.47 21.71 25.68
C ARG A 5 -7.08 22.31 24.34
N LEU A 6 -7.74 21.87 23.26
CA LEU A 6 -7.53 22.40 21.92
C LEU A 6 -8.35 23.69 21.72
N THR A 7 -7.74 24.69 21.06
CA THR A 7 -8.38 25.96 20.68
C THR A 7 -7.98 26.37 19.27
N GLY A 8 -8.69 27.32 18.66
CA GLY A 8 -8.40 27.78 17.28
C GLY A 8 -9.16 26.99 16.21
N ASP A 9 -8.47 26.51 15.19
CA ASP A 9 -9.08 25.85 14.01
C ASP A 9 -9.45 24.38 14.32
N ILE A 10 -10.36 24.15 15.25
CA ILE A 10 -10.68 22.82 15.80
C ILE A 10 -11.92 22.15 15.22
N ALA A 11 -12.78 22.86 14.49
CA ALA A 11 -14.10 22.38 14.09
C ALA A 11 -14.06 21.02 13.36
N HIS A 12 -13.09 20.81 12.46
CA HIS A 12 -12.98 19.62 11.61
C HIS A 12 -11.97 18.57 12.09
N ILE A 13 -11.42 18.74 13.31
CA ILE A 13 -10.43 17.82 13.86
C ILE A 13 -10.90 17.15 15.15
N MET A 14 -11.93 17.67 15.80
CA MET A 14 -12.36 17.19 17.13
C MET A 14 -12.86 15.76 17.15
N GLU A 15 -13.57 15.33 16.10
CA GLU A 15 -14.07 13.95 16.00
C GLU A 15 -12.91 12.96 15.89
N GLY A 16 -11.98 13.20 14.97
CA GLY A 16 -10.77 12.39 14.83
C GLY A 16 -9.86 12.43 16.05
N THR A 17 -9.79 13.58 16.76
CA THR A 17 -9.04 13.69 18.00
C THR A 17 -9.64 12.78 19.10
N ARG A 18 -10.98 12.78 19.25
CA ARG A 18 -11.65 11.89 20.20
C ARG A 18 -11.44 10.41 19.86
N ALA A 19 -11.49 10.07 18.57
CA ALA A 19 -11.28 8.71 18.10
C ALA A 19 -9.86 8.18 18.39
N GLN A 20 -8.87 9.07 18.56
CA GLN A 20 -7.46 8.72 18.79
C GLN A 20 -6.95 9.01 20.19
N ALA A 21 -7.75 9.69 21.04
CA ALA A 21 -7.30 10.17 22.34
C ALA A 21 -6.78 9.02 23.23
N ALA A 22 -7.49 7.89 23.28
CA ALA A 22 -7.07 6.72 24.05
C ALA A 22 -5.76 6.11 23.52
N ASP A 23 -5.63 5.98 22.21
CA ASP A 23 -4.42 5.44 21.55
C ASP A 23 -3.18 6.34 21.80
N LEU A 24 -3.40 7.65 21.99
CA LEU A 24 -2.35 8.64 22.27
C LEU A 24 -2.12 8.87 23.78
N ASN A 25 -2.82 8.13 24.64
CA ASN A 25 -2.80 8.36 26.09
C ASN A 25 -3.12 9.82 26.47
N LEU A 26 -4.04 10.47 25.73
CA LEU A 26 -4.46 11.85 25.96
C LEU A 26 -5.87 11.92 26.55
N THR A 27 -6.13 12.92 27.39
CA THR A 27 -7.46 13.31 27.85
C THR A 27 -7.79 14.71 27.31
N LEU A 28 -8.99 14.88 26.78
CA LEU A 28 -9.51 16.19 26.37
C LEU A 28 -10.33 16.77 27.52
N ALA A 29 -9.90 17.92 28.08
CA ALA A 29 -10.59 18.58 29.19
C ALA A 29 -10.50 20.10 29.07
N GLU A 30 -11.49 20.82 29.64
CA GLU A 30 -11.55 22.29 29.59
C GLU A 30 -10.43 22.96 30.39
N ASP A 31 -9.98 22.33 31.46
CA ASP A 31 -8.87 22.74 32.31
C ASP A 31 -7.52 22.14 31.91
N GLY A 32 -7.47 21.41 30.80
CA GLY A 32 -6.25 20.79 30.27
C GLY A 32 -5.22 21.82 29.76
N PHE A 33 -3.99 21.34 29.53
CA PHE A 33 -2.90 22.13 28.94
C PHE A 33 -3.35 22.74 27.61
N PRO A 34 -3.33 24.09 27.46
CA PRO A 34 -3.88 24.75 26.30
C PRO A 34 -2.97 24.56 25.08
N VAL A 35 -3.55 24.10 23.97
CA VAL A 35 -2.89 23.93 22.69
C VAL A 35 -3.66 24.68 21.61
N ALA A 36 -3.06 25.71 21.05
CA ALA A 36 -3.64 26.48 19.95
C ALA A 36 -3.36 25.77 18.62
N VAL A 37 -4.39 25.56 17.81
CA VAL A 37 -4.30 24.94 16.48
C VAL A 37 -4.53 25.99 15.41
N THR A 38 -3.63 26.05 14.44
CA THR A 38 -3.77 26.92 13.26
C THR A 38 -3.52 26.12 11.98
N ILE A 39 -4.54 26.01 11.13
CA ILE A 39 -4.46 25.32 9.85
C ILE A 39 -4.18 26.33 8.74
N ARG A 40 -2.95 26.33 8.22
CA ARG A 40 -2.50 27.22 7.15
C ARG A 40 -1.39 26.57 6.32
N LYS A 41 -1.32 26.88 5.03
CA LYS A 41 -0.21 26.39 4.18
C LYS A 41 1.15 26.74 4.79
N GLY A 42 2.04 25.76 4.83
CA GLY A 42 3.39 25.92 5.35
C GLY A 42 3.93 24.61 5.93
N SER A 43 4.97 24.75 6.74
CA SER A 43 5.54 23.62 7.47
C SER A 43 4.63 23.21 8.64
N LEU A 44 4.59 21.91 8.92
CA LEU A 44 4.09 21.41 10.20
C LEU A 44 5.06 21.88 11.30
N GLU A 45 4.52 22.53 12.32
CA GLU A 45 5.31 22.97 13.48
C GLU A 45 4.55 22.67 14.77
N VAL A 46 5.21 22.02 15.70
CA VAL A 46 4.74 21.80 17.07
C VAL A 46 5.65 22.56 18.02
N LEU A 47 5.09 23.52 18.71
CA LEU A 47 5.78 24.35 19.69
C LEU A 47 5.13 24.16 21.06
N THR A 48 5.93 23.94 22.10
CA THR A 48 5.46 23.92 23.49
C THR A 48 6.31 24.83 24.37
N GLU A 49 5.66 25.53 25.26
CA GLU A 49 6.22 26.27 26.39
C GLU A 49 5.90 25.52 27.70
N ALA A 50 6.24 26.10 28.83
CA ALA A 50 5.94 25.48 30.13
C ALA A 50 4.42 25.28 30.35
N GLU A 51 3.59 26.26 29.98
CA GLU A 51 2.16 26.31 30.31
C GLU A 51 1.24 26.33 29.09
N SER A 52 1.77 26.29 27.86
CA SER A 52 0.97 26.31 26.63
C SER A 52 1.69 25.64 25.46
N GLY A 53 0.92 25.28 24.43
CA GLY A 53 1.45 24.74 23.19
C GLY A 53 0.71 25.29 21.98
N ALA A 54 1.30 25.06 20.79
CA ALA A 54 0.70 25.37 19.50
C ALA A 54 1.05 24.32 18.46
N ILE A 55 0.11 24.04 17.57
CA ILE A 55 0.30 23.23 16.36
C ILE A 55 -0.08 24.06 15.15
N PHE A 56 0.90 24.33 14.28
CA PHE A 56 0.70 24.94 12.97
C PHE A 56 0.84 23.86 11.90
N CYS A 57 -0.16 23.71 11.03
CA CYS A 57 -0.19 22.63 10.04
C CYS A 57 -0.88 23.09 8.76
N GLY A 58 -0.59 22.43 7.64
CA GLY A 58 -1.18 22.71 6.34
C GLY A 58 -2.49 21.95 6.08
N SER A 59 -2.73 20.86 6.84
CA SER A 59 -3.87 19.95 6.65
C SER A 59 -4.28 19.28 7.96
N ARG A 60 -5.44 18.62 7.94
CA ARG A 60 -5.90 17.78 9.07
C ARG A 60 -4.95 16.59 9.34
N ALA A 61 -4.42 15.96 8.29
CA ALA A 61 -3.45 14.86 8.44
C ALA A 61 -2.16 15.33 9.13
N GLU A 62 -1.64 16.50 8.76
CA GLU A 62 -0.49 17.09 9.44
C GLU A 62 -0.81 17.45 10.90
N PHE A 63 -2.05 17.90 11.20
CA PHE A 63 -2.46 18.11 12.58
C PHE A 63 -2.35 16.82 13.41
N PHE A 64 -2.86 15.69 12.92
CA PHE A 64 -2.81 14.42 13.66
C PHE A 64 -1.37 13.92 13.83
N ARG A 65 -0.50 14.12 12.83
CA ARG A 65 0.94 13.87 12.98
C ARG A 65 1.54 14.77 14.08
N GLY A 66 1.22 16.05 14.08
CA GLY A 66 1.67 17.00 15.11
C GLY A 66 1.13 16.69 16.51
N LEU A 67 -0.15 16.29 16.61
CA LEU A 67 -0.74 15.86 17.86
C LEU A 67 -0.04 14.62 18.45
N THR A 68 0.36 13.68 17.58
CA THR A 68 1.14 12.49 17.98
C THR A 68 2.52 12.90 18.53
N MET A 69 3.19 13.87 17.88
CA MET A 69 4.47 14.42 18.39
C MET A 69 4.29 15.09 19.75
N LEU A 70 3.22 15.88 19.92
CA LEU A 70 2.91 16.52 21.19
C LEU A 70 2.67 15.48 22.29
N ALA A 71 1.88 14.46 22.00
CA ALA A 71 1.57 13.39 22.96
C ALA A 71 2.82 12.62 23.39
N ALA A 72 3.65 12.21 22.43
CA ALA A 72 4.86 11.42 22.69
C ALA A 72 5.91 12.19 23.51
N ARG A 73 5.97 13.51 23.35
CA ARG A 73 6.98 14.36 24.01
C ARG A 73 6.39 15.29 25.06
N PHE A 74 5.18 14.98 25.56
CA PHE A 74 4.48 15.87 26.47
C PHE A 74 5.27 16.21 27.74
N ASP A 75 6.03 15.27 28.28
CA ASP A 75 6.84 15.45 29.49
C ASP A 75 8.22 16.09 29.22
N GLU A 76 8.62 16.28 27.94
CA GLU A 76 9.87 16.91 27.52
C GLU A 76 9.78 18.44 27.36
N ARG A 77 8.62 19.04 27.63
CA ARG A 77 8.39 20.48 27.43
C ARG A 77 9.37 21.36 28.23
N PRO A 78 9.84 22.48 27.66
CA PRO A 78 9.48 23.03 26.34
C PRO A 78 10.25 22.37 25.20
N PHE A 79 9.61 22.23 24.02
CA PHE A 79 10.26 21.76 22.79
C PHE A 79 9.67 22.41 21.54
N ARG A 80 10.40 22.33 20.44
CA ARG A 80 9.96 22.75 19.10
C ARG A 80 10.38 21.70 18.07
N VAL A 81 9.42 21.27 17.24
CA VAL A 81 9.67 20.40 16.09
C VAL A 81 9.08 21.07 14.86
N ARG A 82 9.81 20.99 13.74
CA ARG A 82 9.37 21.51 12.45
C ARG A 82 9.66 20.50 11.36
N GLU A 83 8.65 20.20 10.54
CA GLU A 83 8.74 19.34 9.36
C GLU A 83 8.15 20.05 8.14
N THR A 84 8.64 19.72 6.95
CA THR A 84 8.15 20.32 5.71
C THR A 84 7.76 19.19 4.75
N PRO A 85 6.45 18.90 4.61
CA PRO A 85 5.99 17.84 3.72
C PRO A 85 6.47 18.08 2.28
N SER A 86 7.02 17.06 1.66
CA SER A 86 7.44 17.09 0.26
C SER A 86 6.33 16.66 -0.71
N LEU A 87 5.27 16.05 -0.20
CA LEU A 87 4.14 15.53 -0.98
C LEU A 87 2.85 16.27 -0.64
N ASP A 88 1.98 16.46 -1.64
CA ASP A 88 0.60 16.93 -1.48
C ASP A 88 -0.34 15.75 -1.18
N LEU A 89 -0.04 14.57 -1.74
CA LEU A 89 -0.70 13.30 -1.40
C LEU A 89 0.36 12.32 -0.89
N LEU A 90 0.22 11.92 0.37
CA LEU A 90 0.91 10.80 0.99
C LEU A 90 -0.12 9.69 1.25
N GLY A 91 -0.11 8.66 0.41
CA GLY A 91 -1.11 7.60 0.44
C GLY A 91 -0.56 6.24 0.90
N ALA A 92 -1.46 5.38 1.36
CA ALA A 92 -1.20 3.95 1.54
C ALA A 92 -2.23 3.15 0.71
N MET A 93 -1.77 2.13 -0.03
CA MET A 93 -2.64 1.23 -0.77
C MET A 93 -2.66 -0.13 -0.07
N LEU A 94 -3.85 -0.54 0.36
CA LEU A 94 -4.09 -1.84 0.96
C LEU A 94 -4.66 -2.82 -0.08
N ASP A 95 -3.98 -3.93 -0.30
CA ASP A 95 -4.50 -5.03 -1.10
C ASP A 95 -5.57 -5.81 -0.34
N CYS A 96 -6.81 -5.66 -0.77
CA CYS A 96 -7.97 -6.40 -0.25
C CYS A 96 -8.36 -7.58 -1.15
N SER A 97 -7.67 -7.77 -2.29
CA SER A 97 -8.06 -8.77 -3.30
C SER A 97 -7.46 -10.16 -3.05
N ARG A 98 -6.31 -10.26 -2.37
CA ARG A 98 -5.59 -11.52 -2.11
C ARG A 98 -5.98 -12.14 -0.75
N ASN A 99 -7.29 -12.32 -0.50
CA ASN A 99 -7.88 -12.91 0.71
C ASN A 99 -7.66 -12.10 2.01
N ALA A 100 -7.35 -10.83 1.92
CA ALA A 100 -7.05 -9.97 3.07
C ALA A 100 -8.04 -8.79 3.21
N VAL A 101 -9.33 -9.01 2.96
CA VAL A 101 -10.37 -8.03 3.27
C VAL A 101 -10.41 -7.83 4.79
N PRO A 102 -10.05 -6.65 5.32
CA PRO A 102 -10.04 -6.42 6.75
C PRO A 102 -11.44 -6.34 7.33
N THR A 103 -11.58 -6.72 8.60
CA THR A 103 -12.78 -6.36 9.37
C THR A 103 -12.86 -4.85 9.53
N MET A 104 -14.07 -4.32 9.77
CA MET A 104 -14.28 -2.89 9.99
C MET A 104 -13.44 -2.34 11.14
N GLU A 105 -13.29 -3.08 12.24
CA GLU A 105 -12.47 -2.67 13.38
C GLU A 105 -10.97 -2.63 13.04
N ALA A 106 -10.47 -3.65 12.32
CA ALA A 106 -9.07 -3.67 11.87
C ALA A 106 -8.79 -2.51 10.91
N ALA A 107 -9.70 -2.23 9.96
CA ALA A 107 -9.58 -1.12 9.03
C ALA A 107 -9.56 0.24 9.75
N LYS A 108 -10.46 0.47 10.71
CA LYS A 108 -10.50 1.69 11.52
C LYS A 108 -9.23 1.87 12.36
N THR A 109 -8.72 0.79 12.97
CA THR A 109 -7.46 0.82 13.72
C THR A 109 -6.28 1.17 12.81
N PHE A 110 -6.25 0.61 11.60
CA PHE A 110 -5.24 0.93 10.60
C PHE A 110 -5.31 2.40 10.18
N LEU A 111 -6.50 2.93 9.90
CA LEU A 111 -6.70 4.35 9.56
C LEU A 111 -6.22 5.28 10.68
N ARG A 112 -6.45 4.96 11.97
CA ARG A 112 -5.92 5.74 13.10
C ARG A 112 -4.39 5.75 13.11
N ARG A 113 -3.73 4.61 12.83
CA ARG A 113 -2.26 4.52 12.75
C ARG A 113 -1.72 5.36 11.61
N LEU A 114 -2.31 5.27 10.43
CA LEU A 114 -1.94 6.09 9.27
C LEU A 114 -2.08 7.58 9.53
N SER A 115 -3.19 7.99 10.14
CA SER A 115 -3.42 9.39 10.52
C SER A 115 -2.32 9.92 11.46
N ARG A 116 -1.88 9.12 12.46
CA ARG A 116 -0.78 9.46 13.36
C ARG A 116 0.58 9.58 12.65
N MET A 117 0.79 8.79 11.59
CA MET A 117 1.97 8.89 10.72
C MET A 117 1.91 10.11 9.80
N GLY A 118 0.73 10.68 9.57
CA GLY A 118 0.51 11.85 8.71
C GLY A 118 0.07 11.51 7.29
N TYR A 119 -0.43 10.32 7.04
CA TYR A 119 -1.04 9.94 5.77
C TYR A 119 -2.34 10.71 5.55
N ASN A 120 -2.57 11.17 4.31
CA ASN A 120 -3.76 11.90 3.93
C ASN A 120 -4.60 11.20 2.85
N ALA A 121 -4.18 10.02 2.37
CA ALA A 121 -4.96 9.20 1.45
C ALA A 121 -4.82 7.70 1.76
N VAL A 122 -5.89 6.94 1.48
CA VAL A 122 -5.88 5.47 1.48
C VAL A 122 -6.58 4.98 0.22
N LEU A 123 -5.92 4.06 -0.49
CA LEU A 123 -6.48 3.35 -1.61
C LEU A 123 -6.82 1.92 -1.16
N LEU A 124 -8.06 1.49 -1.38
CA LEU A 124 -8.44 0.09 -1.21
C LEU A 124 -8.34 -0.58 -2.59
N TYR A 125 -7.31 -1.40 -2.79
CA TYR A 125 -7.17 -2.18 -4.01
C TYR A 125 -8.10 -3.39 -3.95
N THR A 126 -9.06 -3.40 -4.86
CA THR A 126 -10.09 -4.42 -4.94
C THR A 126 -10.25 -4.89 -6.38
N GLU A 127 -10.12 -6.20 -6.62
CA GLU A 127 -10.43 -6.80 -7.92
C GLU A 127 -11.92 -7.11 -8.00
N ASP A 128 -12.39 -7.98 -7.09
CA ASP A 128 -13.78 -8.37 -6.98
C ASP A 128 -14.30 -8.30 -5.52
N THR A 129 -13.55 -7.69 -4.60
CA THR A 129 -13.88 -7.70 -3.17
C THR A 129 -14.75 -6.51 -2.73
N TYR A 130 -15.69 -6.10 -3.58
CA TYR A 130 -16.74 -5.11 -3.28
C TYR A 130 -18.03 -5.49 -3.98
N GLU A 131 -19.16 -4.99 -3.48
CA GLU A 131 -20.47 -5.26 -4.08
C GLU A 131 -20.68 -4.46 -5.36
N VAL A 132 -21.06 -5.17 -6.45
CA VAL A 132 -21.52 -4.57 -7.71
C VAL A 132 -23.02 -4.80 -7.84
N ALA A 133 -23.79 -3.74 -7.98
CA ALA A 133 -25.24 -3.80 -8.06
C ALA A 133 -25.70 -4.66 -9.26
N GLY A 134 -26.60 -5.59 -9.02
CA GLY A 134 -27.11 -6.50 -10.06
C GLY A 134 -26.18 -7.66 -10.45
N ARG A 135 -24.98 -7.76 -9.82
CA ARG A 135 -23.98 -8.80 -10.12
C ARG A 135 -23.70 -9.68 -8.89
N PRO A 136 -24.58 -10.61 -8.51
CA PRO A 136 -24.46 -11.39 -7.27
C PRO A 136 -23.21 -12.27 -7.21
N TYR A 137 -22.68 -12.70 -8.35
CA TYR A 137 -21.47 -13.52 -8.44
C TYR A 137 -20.16 -12.71 -8.47
N PHE A 138 -20.22 -11.39 -8.62
CA PHE A 138 -19.05 -10.53 -8.47
C PHE A 138 -18.64 -10.51 -7.00
N GLY A 139 -17.42 -10.98 -6.70
CA GLY A 139 -16.94 -11.13 -5.33
C GLY A 139 -17.64 -12.21 -4.49
N TYR A 140 -18.31 -13.18 -5.13
CA TYR A 140 -18.95 -14.27 -4.42
C TYR A 140 -17.93 -15.14 -3.68
N LEU A 141 -18.17 -15.39 -2.39
CA LEU A 141 -17.27 -16.10 -1.47
C LEU A 141 -15.90 -15.40 -1.21
N ARG A 142 -15.82 -14.06 -1.42
CA ARG A 142 -14.56 -13.32 -1.29
C ARG A 142 -14.50 -12.41 -0.06
N GLY A 143 -15.49 -12.38 0.82
CA GLY A 143 -15.54 -11.46 1.96
C GLY A 143 -15.62 -9.99 1.53
N ARG A 144 -16.30 -9.71 0.41
CA ARG A 144 -16.42 -8.39 -0.21
C ARG A 144 -17.07 -7.35 0.70
N PHE A 145 -16.59 -6.12 0.59
CA PHE A 145 -17.21 -4.98 1.24
C PHE A 145 -18.61 -4.68 0.70
N SER A 146 -19.54 -4.40 1.60
CA SER A 146 -20.83 -3.81 1.24
C SER A 146 -20.70 -2.29 1.00
N GLN A 147 -21.70 -1.72 0.30
CA GLN A 147 -21.80 -0.27 0.10
C GLN A 147 -21.90 0.52 1.41
N ALA A 148 -22.48 -0.09 2.45
CA ALA A 148 -22.62 0.53 3.77
C ALA A 148 -21.28 0.58 4.51
N GLU A 149 -20.52 -0.52 4.50
CA GLU A 149 -19.19 -0.60 5.12
C GLU A 149 -18.20 0.37 4.48
N LEU A 150 -18.17 0.45 3.13
CA LEU A 150 -17.29 1.40 2.44
C LEU A 150 -17.64 2.86 2.80
N ARG A 151 -18.93 3.20 2.88
CA ARG A 151 -19.36 4.54 3.30
C ARG A 151 -18.99 4.85 4.75
N GLU A 152 -19.12 3.88 5.64
CA GLU A 152 -18.73 4.02 7.04
C GLU A 152 -17.23 4.24 7.18
N LEU A 153 -16.41 3.51 6.41
CA LEU A 153 -14.96 3.70 6.39
C LEU A 153 -14.58 5.07 5.82
N ASP A 154 -15.22 5.54 4.76
CA ASP A 154 -14.97 6.85 4.15
C ASP A 154 -15.25 7.98 5.15
N GLN A 155 -16.39 7.94 5.85
CA GLN A 155 -16.74 8.92 6.88
C GLN A 155 -15.75 8.89 8.04
N TYR A 156 -15.35 7.71 8.49
CA TYR A 156 -14.36 7.55 9.56
C TYR A 156 -12.98 8.07 9.16
N ALA A 157 -12.54 7.79 7.94
CA ALA A 157 -11.27 8.27 7.39
C ALA A 157 -11.27 9.80 7.23
N ASP A 158 -12.40 10.40 6.77
CA ASP A 158 -12.54 11.86 6.67
C ASP A 158 -12.36 12.52 8.03
N ALA A 159 -12.95 11.99 9.11
CA ALA A 159 -12.74 12.52 10.46
C ALA A 159 -11.26 12.50 10.90
N LEU A 160 -10.46 11.59 10.34
CA LEU A 160 -9.02 11.46 10.56
C LEU A 160 -8.15 12.25 9.57
N GLY A 161 -8.77 13.02 8.66
CA GLY A 161 -8.07 13.79 7.64
C GLY A 161 -7.53 12.96 6.47
N ILE A 162 -8.09 11.78 6.23
CA ILE A 162 -7.69 10.84 5.19
C ILE A 162 -8.79 10.78 4.12
N GLU A 163 -8.41 11.01 2.85
CA GLU A 163 -9.25 10.76 1.68
C GLU A 163 -9.20 9.27 1.33
N MET A 164 -10.35 8.61 1.22
CA MET A 164 -10.40 7.25 0.72
C MET A 164 -10.67 7.24 -0.79
N ILE A 165 -9.81 6.57 -1.55
CA ILE A 165 -9.86 6.50 -3.01
C ILE A 165 -10.12 5.05 -3.42
N PRO A 166 -11.23 4.74 -4.13
CA PRO A 166 -11.46 3.40 -4.67
C PRO A 166 -10.39 3.06 -5.70
N CYS A 167 -9.87 1.83 -5.63
CA CYS A 167 -8.91 1.28 -6.57
C CYS A 167 -9.43 -0.07 -7.08
N ILE A 168 -9.84 -0.11 -8.35
CA ILE A 168 -10.44 -1.27 -9.00
C ILE A 168 -9.65 -1.66 -10.25
N GLN A 169 -10.01 -2.79 -10.82
CA GLN A 169 -9.50 -3.24 -12.11
C GLN A 169 -10.57 -3.10 -13.19
N THR A 170 -10.18 -2.63 -14.39
CA THR A 170 -11.09 -2.43 -15.51
C THR A 170 -10.61 -3.09 -16.81
N LEU A 171 -9.54 -3.89 -16.75
CA LEU A 171 -8.98 -4.60 -17.91
C LEU A 171 -8.33 -5.95 -17.54
N GLY A 172 -7.16 -5.96 -16.91
CA GLY A 172 -6.45 -7.14 -16.37
C GLY A 172 -6.82 -7.45 -14.92
N HIS A 173 -6.15 -8.42 -14.30
CA HIS A 173 -6.37 -8.86 -12.91
C HIS A 173 -7.82 -9.22 -12.58
N MET A 174 -8.57 -9.71 -13.58
CA MET A 174 -10.00 -10.05 -13.43
C MET A 174 -10.24 -11.55 -13.19
N ALA A 175 -9.20 -12.36 -13.01
CA ALA A 175 -9.30 -13.82 -12.94
C ALA A 175 -10.32 -14.31 -11.89
N ARG A 176 -10.41 -13.64 -10.75
CA ARG A 176 -11.34 -14.04 -9.68
C ARG A 176 -12.80 -13.78 -10.04
N ALA A 177 -13.10 -12.68 -10.71
CA ALA A 177 -14.43 -12.37 -11.21
C ALA A 177 -14.78 -13.21 -12.46
N LEU A 178 -13.85 -13.36 -13.40
CA LEU A 178 -14.05 -14.02 -14.69
C LEU A 178 -14.20 -15.55 -14.59
N ARG A 179 -13.84 -16.17 -13.48
CA ARG A 179 -13.98 -17.62 -13.28
C ARG A 179 -15.44 -18.14 -13.31
N TRP A 180 -16.39 -17.22 -13.10
CA TRP A 180 -17.80 -17.61 -13.03
C TRP A 180 -18.42 -17.72 -14.43
N PRO A 181 -19.24 -18.78 -14.71
CA PRO A 181 -19.86 -18.96 -16.02
C PRO A 181 -20.69 -17.76 -16.50
N CYS A 182 -21.29 -17.00 -15.58
CA CYS A 182 -22.06 -15.79 -15.93
C CYS A 182 -21.18 -14.64 -16.48
N MET A 183 -19.87 -14.74 -16.41
CA MET A 183 -18.90 -13.78 -16.97
C MET A 183 -18.35 -14.21 -18.34
N GLU A 184 -18.78 -15.35 -18.89
CA GLU A 184 -18.27 -15.90 -20.14
C GLU A 184 -18.34 -14.94 -21.32
N ASP A 185 -19.39 -14.11 -21.39
CA ASP A 185 -19.61 -13.15 -22.47
C ASP A 185 -18.65 -11.95 -22.44
N VAL A 186 -18.04 -11.67 -21.28
CA VAL A 186 -17.13 -10.53 -21.07
C VAL A 186 -15.67 -10.95 -20.87
N ARG A 187 -15.39 -12.25 -20.98
CA ARG A 187 -14.07 -12.84 -20.77
C ARG A 187 -13.33 -13.02 -22.10
N ASP A 188 -12.17 -12.37 -22.26
CA ASP A 188 -11.24 -12.61 -23.37
C ASP A 188 -10.32 -13.79 -23.07
N THR A 189 -9.46 -13.64 -22.07
CA THR A 189 -8.63 -14.69 -21.46
C THR A 189 -9.14 -15.00 -20.05
N ASP A 190 -8.43 -15.85 -19.31
CA ASP A 190 -8.80 -16.15 -17.91
C ASP A 190 -8.69 -14.94 -16.98
N ASP A 191 -7.93 -13.91 -17.36
CA ASP A 191 -7.58 -12.76 -16.56
C ASP A 191 -8.00 -11.41 -17.16
N VAL A 192 -8.26 -11.34 -18.47
CA VAL A 192 -8.48 -10.10 -19.20
C VAL A 192 -9.90 -10.01 -19.76
N LEU A 193 -10.50 -8.82 -19.66
CA LEU A 193 -11.82 -8.51 -20.19
C LEU A 193 -11.82 -8.50 -21.73
N LEU A 194 -12.92 -8.97 -22.32
CA LEU A 194 -13.16 -8.98 -23.75
C LEU A 194 -13.56 -7.58 -24.25
N LEU A 195 -12.75 -6.97 -25.09
CA LEU A 195 -12.99 -5.64 -25.64
C LEU A 195 -14.03 -5.65 -26.78
N ASP A 196 -14.48 -4.46 -27.14
CA ASP A 196 -15.44 -4.18 -28.23
C ASP A 196 -16.83 -4.83 -28.05
N GLU A 197 -17.14 -5.29 -26.84
CA GLU A 197 -18.44 -5.84 -26.47
C GLU A 197 -19.22 -4.88 -25.56
N GLU A 198 -20.46 -4.53 -25.91
CA GLU A 198 -21.27 -3.63 -25.08
C GLU A 198 -21.52 -4.18 -23.67
N LYS A 199 -21.60 -5.52 -23.52
CA LYS A 199 -21.76 -6.17 -22.20
C LYS A 199 -20.55 -5.92 -21.29
N THR A 200 -19.34 -5.85 -21.85
CA THR A 200 -18.10 -5.55 -21.12
C THR A 200 -18.14 -4.12 -20.59
N TYR A 201 -18.49 -3.16 -21.42
CA TYR A 201 -18.54 -1.76 -20.99
C TYR A 201 -19.71 -1.46 -20.06
N ALA A 202 -20.84 -2.17 -20.18
CA ALA A 202 -21.92 -2.13 -19.20
C ALA A 202 -21.45 -2.65 -17.84
N LEU A 203 -20.71 -3.78 -17.79
CA LEU A 203 -20.12 -4.30 -16.55
C LEU A 203 -19.14 -3.30 -15.95
N ILE A 204 -18.23 -2.74 -16.75
CA ILE A 204 -17.23 -1.77 -16.27
C ILE A 204 -17.92 -0.51 -15.71
N GLU A 205 -18.96 -0.01 -16.36
CA GLU A 205 -19.72 1.13 -15.82
C GLU A 205 -20.37 0.80 -14.48
N GLU A 206 -21.00 -0.38 -14.35
CA GLU A 206 -21.55 -0.86 -13.09
C GLU A 206 -20.50 -0.99 -11.98
N MET A 207 -19.30 -1.48 -12.33
CA MET A 207 -18.15 -1.58 -11.42
C MET A 207 -17.68 -0.19 -10.96
N ILE A 208 -17.45 0.74 -11.89
CA ILE A 208 -17.01 2.11 -11.59
C ILE A 208 -18.04 2.81 -10.68
N VAL A 209 -19.33 2.73 -11.02
CA VAL A 209 -20.39 3.35 -10.22
C VAL A 209 -20.49 2.73 -8.83
N SER A 210 -20.43 1.39 -8.74
CA SER A 210 -20.51 0.71 -7.46
C SER A 210 -19.31 0.99 -6.57
N ALA A 211 -18.11 1.06 -7.14
CA ALA A 211 -16.88 1.36 -6.41
C ALA A 211 -16.81 2.82 -5.95
N SER A 212 -17.25 3.78 -6.77
CA SER A 212 -17.10 5.22 -6.46
C SER A 212 -18.23 5.79 -5.58
N ARG A 213 -19.44 5.23 -5.67
CA ARG A 213 -20.63 5.76 -4.98
C ARG A 213 -20.53 5.89 -3.46
N PRO A 214 -19.87 4.97 -2.72
CA PRO A 214 -19.73 5.08 -1.27
C PRO A 214 -18.87 6.24 -0.80
N PHE A 215 -17.93 6.70 -1.63
CA PHE A 215 -16.87 7.64 -1.27
C PHE A 215 -17.23 9.09 -1.62
N ALA A 216 -16.77 10.01 -0.80
CA ALA A 216 -16.93 11.46 -1.03
C ALA A 216 -16.00 11.98 -2.14
N THR A 217 -14.86 11.32 -2.36
CA THR A 217 -13.91 11.68 -3.41
C THR A 217 -14.51 11.55 -4.81
N ARG A 218 -13.93 12.30 -5.75
CA ARG A 218 -14.18 12.13 -7.20
C ARG A 218 -13.02 11.44 -7.91
N ARG A 219 -12.02 10.99 -7.17
CA ARG A 219 -10.87 10.24 -7.68
C ARG A 219 -11.17 8.74 -7.68
N ILE A 220 -10.64 8.04 -8.67
CA ILE A 220 -10.71 6.58 -8.77
C ILE A 220 -9.46 6.06 -9.47
N HIS A 221 -8.87 4.98 -8.95
CA HIS A 221 -7.85 4.22 -9.65
C HIS A 221 -8.52 3.09 -10.42
N ILE A 222 -8.26 3.00 -11.73
CA ILE A 222 -8.94 2.08 -12.65
C ILE A 222 -8.10 0.86 -13.06
N GLY A 223 -6.92 0.67 -12.45
CA GLY A 223 -6.05 -0.47 -12.69
C GLY A 223 -5.32 -0.39 -14.03
N MET A 224 -5.51 -1.39 -14.88
CA MET A 224 -4.98 -1.56 -16.25
C MET A 224 -3.52 -2.00 -16.34
N ASP A 225 -2.94 -2.46 -15.24
CA ASP A 225 -1.61 -3.04 -15.18
C ASP A 225 -1.59 -4.48 -15.72
N GLU A 226 -0.42 -4.89 -16.17
CA GLU A 226 -0.06 -6.27 -16.52
C GLU A 226 -1.06 -7.01 -17.44
N ALA A 227 -1.85 -6.29 -18.21
CA ALA A 227 -2.81 -6.87 -19.13
C ALA A 227 -2.12 -7.50 -20.38
N TYR A 228 -1.12 -8.36 -20.13
CA TYR A 228 -0.28 -8.95 -21.20
C TYR A 228 -1.06 -9.82 -22.15
N GLY A 229 -2.18 -10.42 -21.70
CA GLY A 229 -3.12 -11.21 -22.51
C GLY A 229 -4.12 -10.39 -23.32
N LEU A 230 -4.04 -9.06 -23.34
CA LEU A 230 -4.97 -8.18 -24.02
C LEU A 230 -5.11 -8.53 -25.52
N GLY A 231 -6.32 -8.91 -25.94
CA GLY A 231 -6.63 -9.28 -27.30
C GLY A 231 -5.97 -10.59 -27.78
N ARG A 232 -5.63 -11.51 -26.86
CA ARG A 232 -4.97 -12.80 -27.19
C ARG A 232 -5.86 -14.01 -26.92
N GLY A 233 -7.11 -13.82 -26.54
CA GLY A 233 -8.12 -14.86 -26.34
C GLY A 233 -9.22 -14.81 -27.39
N LYS A 234 -10.47 -14.76 -26.94
CA LYS A 234 -11.67 -14.69 -27.81
C LYS A 234 -11.67 -13.50 -28.76
N TYR A 235 -11.05 -12.38 -28.36
CA TYR A 235 -10.91 -11.24 -29.24
C TYR A 235 -10.14 -11.62 -30.50
N MET A 236 -9.01 -12.31 -30.34
CA MET A 236 -8.18 -12.78 -31.47
C MET A 236 -8.92 -13.77 -32.35
N ASP A 237 -9.71 -14.68 -31.76
CA ASP A 237 -10.51 -15.65 -32.52
C ASP A 237 -11.57 -14.97 -33.40
N ARG A 238 -12.13 -13.85 -32.94
CA ARG A 238 -13.20 -13.11 -33.64
C ARG A 238 -12.68 -12.10 -34.65
N HIS A 239 -11.59 -11.40 -34.33
CA HIS A 239 -11.12 -10.21 -35.05
C HIS A 239 -9.73 -10.38 -35.67
N GLY A 240 -9.04 -11.50 -35.42
CA GLY A 240 -7.64 -11.68 -35.78
C GLY A 240 -6.70 -10.86 -34.88
N TYR A 241 -5.43 -10.80 -35.28
CA TYR A 241 -4.42 -10.06 -34.55
C TYR A 241 -4.62 -8.54 -34.68
N VAL A 242 -4.74 -7.86 -33.54
CA VAL A 242 -4.73 -6.40 -33.42
C VAL A 242 -3.60 -6.01 -32.44
N PRO A 243 -2.79 -4.96 -32.74
CA PRO A 243 -1.78 -4.46 -31.81
C PRO A 243 -2.38 -4.05 -30.46
N GLN A 244 -1.72 -4.42 -29.37
CA GLN A 244 -2.20 -4.07 -28.02
C GLN A 244 -2.31 -2.55 -27.80
N SER A 245 -1.43 -1.76 -28.40
CA SER A 245 -1.51 -0.29 -28.34
C SER A 245 -2.82 0.26 -28.94
N GLU A 246 -3.30 -0.32 -30.03
CA GLU A 246 -4.58 0.06 -30.63
C GLU A 246 -5.76 -0.36 -29.74
N LEU A 247 -5.70 -1.58 -29.17
CA LEU A 247 -6.73 -2.07 -28.25
C LEU A 247 -6.80 -1.22 -26.99
N MET A 248 -5.65 -0.88 -26.39
CA MET A 248 -5.58 -0.02 -25.22
C MET A 248 -6.17 1.37 -25.49
N GLN A 249 -5.87 1.99 -26.62
CA GLN A 249 -6.43 3.28 -27.00
C GLN A 249 -7.96 3.23 -27.14
N LYS A 250 -8.49 2.22 -27.84
CA LYS A 250 -9.95 2.03 -27.97
C LYS A 250 -10.62 1.85 -26.62
N HIS A 251 -10.02 1.02 -25.77
CA HIS A 251 -10.53 0.76 -24.44
C HIS A 251 -10.55 2.03 -23.59
N LEU A 252 -9.43 2.75 -23.52
CA LEU A 252 -9.32 4.01 -22.77
C LEU A 252 -10.29 5.08 -23.25
N ALA A 253 -10.54 5.17 -24.55
CA ALA A 253 -11.55 6.11 -25.08
C ALA A 253 -12.96 5.78 -24.55
N ARG A 254 -13.33 4.50 -24.45
CA ARG A 254 -14.61 4.05 -23.88
C ARG A 254 -14.69 4.33 -22.37
N ILE A 255 -13.62 4.00 -21.63
CA ILE A 255 -13.53 4.25 -20.20
C ILE A 255 -13.59 5.76 -19.90
N GLY A 256 -12.87 6.59 -20.65
CA GLY A 256 -12.91 8.05 -20.52
C GLY A 256 -14.33 8.62 -20.69
N GLY A 257 -15.12 8.05 -21.62
CA GLY A 257 -16.54 8.39 -21.78
C GLY A 257 -17.36 8.06 -20.53
N ILE A 258 -17.15 6.90 -19.93
CA ILE A 258 -17.82 6.47 -18.69
C ILE A 258 -17.42 7.40 -17.52
N LEU A 259 -16.12 7.63 -17.32
CA LEU A 259 -15.61 8.50 -16.26
C LEU A 259 -16.19 9.91 -16.34
N LYS A 260 -16.18 10.50 -17.54
CA LYS A 260 -16.78 11.82 -17.80
C LYS A 260 -18.27 11.87 -17.50
N LYS A 261 -19.02 10.82 -17.87
CA LYS A 261 -20.46 10.70 -17.59
C LYS A 261 -20.75 10.76 -16.09
N HIS A 262 -19.86 10.19 -15.26
CA HIS A 262 -20.00 10.13 -13.80
C HIS A 262 -19.23 11.23 -13.05
N GLY A 263 -18.55 12.13 -13.75
CA GLY A 263 -17.78 13.25 -13.16
C GLY A 263 -16.62 12.77 -12.28
N LEU A 264 -15.95 11.70 -12.72
CA LEU A 264 -14.81 11.11 -12.01
C LEU A 264 -13.49 11.50 -12.66
N HIS A 265 -12.46 11.71 -11.85
CA HIS A 265 -11.07 11.86 -12.25
C HIS A 265 -10.32 10.56 -11.97
N ALA A 266 -9.76 9.96 -12.99
CA ALA A 266 -9.12 8.66 -12.86
C ALA A 266 -7.59 8.76 -12.81
N MET A 267 -7.00 7.74 -12.19
CA MET A 267 -5.60 7.36 -12.31
C MET A 267 -5.49 5.90 -12.73
N MET A 268 -4.40 5.52 -13.41
CA MET A 268 -4.14 4.16 -13.86
C MET A 268 -2.65 3.83 -13.78
N TRP A 269 -2.32 2.55 -13.71
CA TRP A 269 -0.93 2.10 -13.79
C TRP A 269 -0.33 2.37 -15.17
N SER A 270 0.95 2.69 -15.23
CA SER A 270 1.63 3.13 -16.45
C SER A 270 2.46 2.05 -17.16
N ASP A 271 2.65 0.89 -16.53
CA ASP A 271 3.53 -0.20 -17.01
C ASP A 271 3.24 -0.67 -18.43
N MET A 272 1.97 -0.72 -18.83
CA MET A 272 1.59 -1.17 -20.16
C MET A 272 2.17 -0.30 -21.29
N TYR A 273 2.46 1.00 -21.05
CA TYR A 273 3.15 1.83 -22.05
C TYR A 273 4.60 1.41 -22.26
N PHE A 274 5.27 0.99 -21.19
CA PHE A 274 6.64 0.47 -21.24
C PHE A 274 6.69 -0.94 -21.82
N HIS A 275 5.71 -1.79 -21.48
CA HIS A 275 5.55 -3.11 -22.10
C HIS A 275 5.34 -2.99 -23.62
N MET A 276 4.50 -2.06 -24.08
CA MET A 276 4.28 -1.82 -25.52
C MET A 276 5.51 -1.22 -26.20
N ALA A 277 6.35 -0.47 -25.49
CA ALA A 277 7.60 0.08 -26.03
C ALA A 277 8.67 -0.99 -26.22
N GLN A 278 8.69 -2.02 -25.38
CA GLN A 278 9.66 -3.12 -25.43
C GLN A 278 8.95 -4.49 -25.26
N PRO A 279 8.23 -4.95 -26.30
CA PRO A 279 7.52 -6.22 -26.24
C PRO A 279 8.47 -7.39 -25.99
N GLY A 280 8.06 -8.31 -25.11
CA GLY A 280 8.84 -9.49 -24.73
C GLY A 280 9.77 -9.29 -23.54
N SER A 281 9.87 -8.09 -22.98
CA SER A 281 10.46 -7.90 -21.64
C SER A 281 9.60 -8.56 -20.57
N THR A 282 10.25 -9.16 -19.57
CA THR A 282 9.59 -9.67 -18.37
C THR A 282 9.52 -8.62 -17.25
N ALA A 283 10.23 -7.50 -17.41
CA ALA A 283 10.18 -6.39 -16.47
C ALA A 283 9.06 -5.42 -16.88
N ALA A 284 8.30 -4.95 -15.91
CA ALA A 284 7.26 -3.93 -16.12
C ALA A 284 7.85 -2.63 -16.68
N TYR A 285 9.02 -2.25 -16.15
CA TYR A 285 9.80 -1.09 -16.61
C TYR A 285 11.21 -1.54 -16.98
N PRO A 286 11.46 -1.94 -18.27
CA PRO A 286 12.75 -2.45 -18.67
C PRO A 286 13.86 -1.39 -18.52
N ALA A 287 15.01 -1.80 -17.99
CA ALA A 287 16.15 -0.91 -17.82
C ALA A 287 16.58 -0.30 -19.17
N GLY A 288 16.75 1.03 -19.19
CA GLY A 288 17.11 1.77 -20.41
C GLY A 288 16.00 1.89 -21.45
N CYS A 289 14.77 1.48 -21.15
CA CYS A 289 13.62 1.69 -22.01
C CYS A 289 13.38 3.19 -22.20
N THR A 290 13.25 3.61 -23.46
CA THR A 290 12.87 4.97 -23.84
C THR A 290 11.60 4.90 -24.68
N LEU A 291 10.58 5.66 -24.26
CA LEU A 291 9.30 5.68 -24.93
C LEU A 291 9.38 6.43 -26.27
N SER A 292 8.77 5.90 -27.33
CA SER A 292 8.64 6.62 -28.58
C SER A 292 7.62 7.76 -28.45
N GLU A 293 7.78 8.81 -29.27
CA GLU A 293 6.81 9.92 -29.33
C GLU A 293 5.38 9.43 -29.63
N ALA A 294 5.25 8.36 -30.42
CA ALA A 294 3.95 7.78 -30.73
C ALA A 294 3.26 7.18 -29.51
N ILE A 295 4.00 6.50 -28.63
CA ILE A 295 3.47 5.93 -27.39
C ILE A 295 3.09 7.05 -26.40
N VAL A 296 3.95 8.05 -26.24
CA VAL A 296 3.70 9.20 -25.36
C VAL A 296 2.44 9.97 -25.84
N ALA A 297 2.32 10.22 -27.13
CA ALA A 297 1.16 10.92 -27.70
C ALA A 297 -0.15 10.13 -27.62
N ALA A 298 -0.07 8.81 -27.56
CA ALA A 298 -1.21 7.90 -27.45
C ALA A 298 -1.77 7.78 -26.02
N ALA A 299 -1.01 8.18 -25.00
CA ALA A 299 -1.46 8.13 -23.63
C ALA A 299 -2.59 9.15 -23.36
N PRO A 300 -3.56 8.84 -22.47
CA PRO A 300 -4.62 9.77 -22.12
C PRO A 300 -4.04 11.02 -21.45
N LYS A 301 -4.72 12.15 -21.66
CA LYS A 301 -4.29 13.44 -21.08
C LYS A 301 -5.09 13.82 -19.82
N ASP A 302 -6.19 13.14 -19.60
CA ASP A 302 -7.18 13.36 -18.55
C ASP A 302 -7.30 12.20 -17.56
N ILE A 303 -6.32 11.28 -17.61
CA ILE A 303 -6.15 10.18 -16.65
C ILE A 303 -4.71 10.24 -16.14
N ASP A 304 -4.52 10.38 -14.84
CA ASP A 304 -3.19 10.43 -14.22
C ASP A 304 -2.49 9.07 -14.35
N LEU A 305 -1.17 9.11 -14.53
CA LEU A 305 -0.37 7.89 -14.67
C LEU A 305 0.37 7.58 -13.38
N VAL A 306 0.22 6.35 -12.91
CA VAL A 306 0.89 5.87 -11.71
C VAL A 306 2.09 5.02 -12.10
N TYR A 307 3.28 5.54 -11.85
CA TYR A 307 4.52 4.79 -11.93
C TYR A 307 4.69 3.96 -10.66
N TRP A 308 4.71 2.63 -10.78
CA TRP A 308 4.98 1.74 -9.67
C TRP A 308 6.37 1.09 -9.83
N ASP A 309 7.14 1.10 -8.74
CA ASP A 309 8.43 0.42 -8.72
C ASP A 309 8.75 -0.04 -7.29
N TYR A 310 9.07 -1.31 -7.18
CA TYR A 310 9.37 -1.96 -5.91
C TYR A 310 10.78 -2.56 -5.89
N TYR A 311 11.51 -2.50 -7.00
CA TYR A 311 12.72 -3.30 -7.23
C TYR A 311 13.99 -2.47 -7.40
N THR A 312 13.87 -1.25 -7.92
CA THR A 312 15.00 -0.41 -8.29
C THR A 312 15.74 0.12 -7.06
N GLU A 313 17.02 -0.27 -6.93
CA GLU A 313 17.99 0.24 -5.97
C GLU A 313 19.03 1.16 -6.62
N ASP A 314 19.00 1.30 -7.95
CA ASP A 314 19.86 2.19 -8.73
C ASP A 314 19.21 3.56 -8.91
N GLY A 315 19.78 4.56 -8.29
CA GLY A 315 19.29 5.95 -8.40
C GLY A 315 19.38 6.53 -9.82
N ALA A 316 20.28 6.05 -10.66
CA ALA A 316 20.36 6.52 -12.06
C ALA A 316 19.18 5.95 -12.88
N LEU A 317 18.87 4.67 -12.71
CA LEU A 317 17.69 4.04 -13.33
C LEU A 317 16.40 4.69 -12.84
N ALA A 318 16.26 4.91 -11.53
CA ALA A 318 15.09 5.59 -10.96
C ALA A 318 14.86 6.96 -11.61
N ARG A 319 15.90 7.81 -11.68
CA ARG A 319 15.81 9.13 -12.33
C ARG A 319 15.44 9.03 -13.82
N HIS A 320 15.99 8.05 -14.54
CA HIS A 320 15.65 7.82 -15.94
C HIS A 320 14.15 7.51 -16.10
N LEU A 321 13.61 6.59 -15.30
CA LEU A 321 12.19 6.21 -15.37
C LEU A 321 11.26 7.37 -14.99
N PHE A 322 11.58 8.17 -13.98
CA PHE A 322 10.83 9.39 -13.71
C PHE A 322 10.91 10.41 -14.85
N ALA A 323 12.06 10.54 -15.52
CA ALA A 323 12.21 11.42 -16.68
C ALA A 323 11.36 10.94 -17.88
N GLU A 324 11.26 9.63 -18.12
CA GLU A 324 10.37 9.09 -19.15
C GLU A 324 8.88 9.36 -18.82
N HIS A 325 8.47 9.23 -17.54
CA HIS A 325 7.12 9.56 -17.11
C HIS A 325 6.80 11.06 -17.26
N ALA A 326 7.77 11.93 -17.01
CA ALA A 326 7.59 13.38 -17.18
C ALA A 326 7.32 13.82 -18.64
N ARG A 327 7.48 12.92 -19.62
CA ARG A 327 7.15 13.18 -21.03
C ARG A 327 5.65 13.06 -21.32
N PHE A 328 4.89 12.38 -20.48
CA PHE A 328 3.44 12.31 -20.61
C PHE A 328 2.79 13.66 -20.30
N SER A 329 1.63 13.93 -20.90
CA SER A 329 0.87 15.17 -20.65
C SER A 329 0.02 15.11 -19.39
N ALA A 330 -0.26 13.91 -18.89
CA ALA A 330 -0.98 13.68 -17.63
C ALA A 330 -0.05 13.80 -16.44
N ASP A 331 -0.61 14.04 -15.25
CA ASP A 331 0.17 14.04 -14.02
C ASP A 331 0.72 12.64 -13.72
N THR A 332 1.91 12.59 -13.14
CA THR A 332 2.54 11.35 -12.68
C THR A 332 2.44 11.24 -11.18
N LEU A 333 1.92 10.11 -10.69
CA LEU A 333 1.98 9.69 -9.31
C LEU A 333 3.05 8.60 -9.16
N PHE A 334 3.61 8.45 -7.97
CA PHE A 334 4.53 7.35 -7.67
C PHE A 334 3.90 6.36 -6.69
N ALA A 335 4.10 5.06 -6.95
CA ALA A 335 3.73 3.97 -6.05
C ALA A 335 4.98 3.15 -5.67
N GLY A 336 5.42 3.29 -4.41
CA GLY A 336 6.45 2.44 -3.81
C GLY A 336 5.85 1.24 -3.09
N GLY A 337 6.67 0.29 -2.63
CA GLY A 337 6.19 -0.91 -1.95
C GLY A 337 6.83 -1.13 -0.58
N VAL A 338 6.07 -1.71 0.34
CA VAL A 338 6.56 -2.03 1.70
C VAL A 338 6.79 -3.54 1.92
N TYR A 339 6.86 -4.30 0.84
CA TYR A 339 7.27 -5.71 0.78
C TYR A 339 6.56 -6.66 1.76
N THR A 340 5.21 -6.66 1.71
CA THR A 340 4.37 -7.58 2.49
C THR A 340 3.94 -8.82 1.69
N TRP A 341 4.42 -9.00 0.46
CA TRP A 341 3.91 -10.00 -0.50
C TRP A 341 4.82 -11.18 -0.77
N ASN A 342 6.08 -11.15 -0.29
CA ASN A 342 7.04 -12.20 -0.63
C ASN A 342 6.85 -13.51 0.15
N GLY A 343 6.09 -13.53 1.24
CA GLY A 343 5.89 -14.69 2.09
C GLY A 343 5.35 -14.32 3.47
N PRO A 344 5.51 -15.19 4.46
CA PRO A 344 4.92 -14.99 5.79
C PRO A 344 5.45 -13.77 6.57
N VAL A 345 6.60 -13.24 6.19
CA VAL A 345 7.22 -12.07 6.85
C VAL A 345 7.49 -10.95 5.84
N PRO A 346 7.39 -9.67 6.26
CA PRO A 346 7.77 -8.56 5.40
C PRO A 346 9.29 -8.53 5.18
N ASP A 347 9.72 -8.12 3.99
CA ASP A 347 11.13 -7.86 3.69
C ASP A 347 11.45 -6.37 3.88
N TYR A 348 11.73 -5.99 5.13
CA TYR A 348 12.02 -4.60 5.46
C TYR A 348 13.35 -4.10 4.89
N ASP A 349 14.35 -4.97 4.69
CA ASP A 349 15.64 -4.56 4.13
C ASP A 349 15.46 -4.11 2.68
N LYS A 350 14.71 -4.90 1.90
CA LYS A 350 14.37 -4.56 0.51
C LYS A 350 13.46 -3.34 0.44
N ALA A 351 12.43 -3.29 1.29
CA ALA A 351 11.53 -2.14 1.39
C ALA A 351 12.30 -0.84 1.68
N GLU A 352 13.24 -0.87 2.63
CA GLU A 352 14.06 0.29 2.98
C GLU A 352 14.97 0.71 1.84
N ALA A 353 15.72 -0.22 1.25
CA ALA A 353 16.66 0.05 0.16
C ALA A 353 15.96 0.71 -1.03
N THR A 354 14.86 0.14 -1.51
CA THR A 354 14.11 0.66 -2.66
C THR A 354 13.39 1.98 -2.33
N THR A 355 12.75 2.08 -1.15
CA THR A 355 12.02 3.29 -0.75
C THR A 355 12.94 4.51 -0.66
N ARG A 356 14.14 4.37 -0.07
CA ARG A 356 15.09 5.49 0.05
C ARG A 356 15.55 6.00 -1.32
N VAL A 357 15.82 5.11 -2.26
CA VAL A 357 16.25 5.46 -3.62
C VAL A 357 15.09 6.09 -4.40
N LEU A 358 13.96 5.41 -4.47
CA LEU A 358 12.82 5.80 -5.30
C LEU A 358 12.15 7.09 -4.80
N MET A 359 11.96 7.26 -3.49
CA MET A 359 11.41 8.51 -2.94
C MET A 359 12.35 9.70 -3.09
N THR A 360 13.66 9.45 -3.11
CA THR A 360 14.64 10.51 -3.43
C THR A 360 14.49 10.96 -4.88
N ALA A 361 14.46 10.01 -5.83
CA ALA A 361 14.26 10.30 -7.25
C ALA A 361 12.89 10.95 -7.53
N CYS A 362 11.82 10.48 -6.85
CA CYS A 362 10.47 11.04 -6.89
C CYS A 362 10.48 12.55 -6.54
N ARG A 363 11.11 12.89 -5.44
CA ARG A 363 11.25 14.30 -5.00
C ARG A 363 12.10 15.13 -5.98
N GLU A 364 13.21 14.59 -6.49
CA GLU A 364 14.07 15.25 -7.49
C GLU A 364 13.32 15.51 -8.80
N ALA A 365 12.44 14.60 -9.19
CA ALA A 365 11.58 14.74 -10.36
C ALA A 365 10.40 15.73 -10.16
N GLY A 366 10.20 16.25 -8.94
CA GLY A 366 9.10 17.17 -8.63
C GLY A 366 7.73 16.49 -8.52
N VAL A 367 7.67 15.16 -8.42
CA VAL A 367 6.42 14.42 -8.20
C VAL A 367 5.91 14.71 -6.79
N ARG A 368 4.65 15.13 -6.70
CA ARG A 368 4.03 15.62 -5.46
C ARG A 368 2.99 14.67 -4.87
N GLN A 369 2.71 13.56 -5.53
CA GLN A 369 1.73 12.58 -5.11
C GLN A 369 2.37 11.19 -5.12
N ALA A 370 2.39 10.52 -3.96
CA ALA A 370 2.93 9.18 -3.85
C ALA A 370 2.16 8.35 -2.82
N PHE A 371 2.16 7.04 -3.02
CA PHE A 371 1.59 6.11 -2.04
C PHE A 371 2.43 4.83 -1.94
N ALA A 372 2.41 4.23 -0.75
CA ALA A 372 3.07 2.96 -0.45
C ALA A 372 2.08 1.81 -0.62
N THR A 373 2.44 0.80 -1.41
CA THR A 373 1.60 -0.38 -1.64
C THR A 373 1.93 -1.51 -0.66
N MET A 374 0.89 -2.21 -0.23
CA MET A 374 0.95 -3.38 0.65
C MET A 374 0.26 -4.55 -0.06
N TRP A 375 0.98 -5.15 -1.03
CA TRP A 375 0.47 -6.29 -1.78
C TRP A 375 0.40 -7.56 -0.92
N GLY A 376 -0.51 -8.45 -1.28
CA GLY A 376 -0.70 -9.75 -0.64
C GLY A 376 -0.51 -10.95 -1.57
N ASP A 377 -0.05 -10.75 -2.78
CA ASP A 377 0.11 -11.62 -3.95
C ASP A 377 -0.37 -13.08 -3.79
N ASP A 378 0.35 -13.94 -3.11
CA ASP A 378 0.05 -15.38 -2.98
C ASP A 378 -1.00 -15.70 -1.88
N GLY A 379 -1.88 -14.77 -1.55
CA GLY A 379 -2.98 -14.98 -0.62
C GLY A 379 -2.81 -14.33 0.75
N ALA A 380 -2.01 -13.25 0.83
CA ALA A 380 -1.72 -12.50 2.05
C ALA A 380 -1.13 -13.37 3.17
N GLU A 381 -0.08 -14.11 2.85
CA GLU A 381 0.67 -14.93 3.83
C GLU A 381 1.23 -14.09 4.99
N CYS A 382 1.64 -12.86 4.71
CA CYS A 382 1.92 -11.82 5.71
C CYS A 382 0.67 -10.97 5.94
N SER A 383 0.42 -10.54 7.18
CA SER A 383 -0.62 -9.54 7.47
C SER A 383 -0.24 -8.18 6.90
N PRO A 384 -0.87 -7.67 5.81
CA PRO A 384 -0.49 -6.37 5.24
C PRO A 384 -0.72 -5.22 6.23
N LEU A 385 -1.80 -5.27 7.03
CA LEU A 385 -2.17 -4.22 8.00
C LEU A 385 -1.15 -4.05 9.14
N LEU A 386 -0.45 -5.11 9.51
CA LEU A 386 0.51 -5.10 10.61
C LEU A 386 1.94 -5.18 10.09
N GLY A 387 2.22 -6.09 9.15
CA GLY A 387 3.54 -6.25 8.53
C GLY A 387 4.00 -5.01 7.75
N GLY A 388 3.07 -4.24 7.17
CA GLY A 388 3.40 -3.01 6.44
C GLY A 388 3.77 -1.80 7.31
N LEU A 389 3.48 -1.80 8.62
CA LEU A 389 3.53 -0.59 9.47
C LEU A 389 4.91 0.07 9.50
N LEU A 390 6.00 -0.69 9.62
CA LEU A 390 7.35 -0.12 9.70
C LEU A 390 7.78 0.50 8.37
N GLY A 391 7.47 -0.15 7.24
CA GLY A 391 7.71 0.41 5.91
C GLY A 391 6.88 1.68 5.65
N LEU A 392 5.62 1.71 6.11
CA LEU A 392 4.77 2.90 6.04
C LEU A 392 5.33 4.05 6.89
N GLN A 393 5.84 3.76 8.10
CA GLN A 393 6.49 4.81 8.89
C GLN A 393 7.71 5.38 8.19
N LEU A 394 8.57 4.55 7.60
CA LEU A 394 9.73 5.01 6.81
C LEU A 394 9.29 5.90 5.64
N PHE A 395 8.27 5.48 4.89
CA PHE A 395 7.76 6.24 3.75
C PHE A 395 7.25 7.62 4.19
N ALA A 396 6.55 7.69 5.34
CA ALA A 396 6.11 8.94 5.93
C ALA A 396 7.28 9.81 6.40
N GLU A 397 8.30 9.24 7.09
CA GLU A 397 9.46 10.01 7.53
C GLU A 397 10.23 10.61 6.34
N ILE A 398 10.38 9.88 5.24
CA ILE A 398 11.01 10.43 4.03
C ILE A 398 10.18 11.59 3.47
N ALA A 399 8.86 11.45 3.44
CA ALA A 399 7.97 12.49 2.93
C ALA A 399 7.96 13.77 3.78
N TYR A 400 8.12 13.67 5.10
CA TYR A 400 8.03 14.81 6.01
C TYR A 400 9.38 15.44 6.36
N ASN A 401 10.44 14.64 6.53
CA ASN A 401 11.75 15.12 7.03
C ASN A 401 12.97 14.58 6.28
N GLY A 402 12.77 13.77 5.23
CA GLY A 402 13.84 13.18 4.43
C GLY A 402 14.35 11.81 4.93
N GLY A 403 13.83 11.29 6.06
CA GLY A 403 14.03 9.91 6.52
C GLY A 403 15.49 9.50 6.77
N ARG A 404 16.33 10.42 7.29
CA ARG A 404 17.78 10.17 7.46
C ARG A 404 18.20 9.71 8.84
N ASP A 405 17.30 9.76 9.81
CA ASP A 405 17.56 9.45 11.21
C ASP A 405 16.73 8.24 11.64
N ASP A 406 17.40 7.10 11.82
CA ASP A 406 16.75 5.84 12.16
C ASP A 406 16.28 5.81 13.64
N ASP A 407 16.97 6.50 14.56
CA ASP A 407 16.53 6.62 15.95
C ASP A 407 15.24 7.45 16.03
N ALA A 408 15.16 8.52 15.24
CA ALA A 408 13.94 9.32 15.14
C ALA A 408 12.80 8.52 14.48
N LEU A 409 13.08 7.69 13.48
CA LEU A 409 12.10 6.79 12.86
C LEU A 409 11.53 5.82 13.91
N ASP A 410 12.38 5.16 14.69
CA ASP A 410 11.98 4.18 15.69
C ASP A 410 11.13 4.82 16.80
N ALA A 411 11.53 5.99 17.30
CA ALA A 411 10.75 6.76 18.28
C ALA A 411 9.39 7.21 17.71
N ARG A 412 9.34 7.61 16.44
CA ARG A 412 8.09 7.96 15.76
C ARG A 412 7.19 6.74 15.54
N PHE A 413 7.77 5.61 15.16
CA PHE A 413 7.04 4.35 15.00
C PHE A 413 6.35 3.95 16.32
N GLU A 414 7.09 3.99 17.42
CA GLU A 414 6.53 3.69 18.74
C GLU A 414 5.41 4.66 19.13
N ALA A 415 5.59 5.95 18.91
CA ALA A 415 4.56 6.97 19.14
C ALA A 415 3.29 6.75 18.30
N CYS A 416 3.43 6.29 17.05
CA CYS A 416 2.30 6.06 16.14
C CYS A 416 1.58 4.74 16.37
N THR A 417 2.28 3.70 16.84
CA THR A 417 1.76 2.33 16.95
C THR A 417 1.54 1.84 18.37
N GLY A 418 2.24 2.42 19.34
CA GLY A 418 2.29 1.94 20.73
C GLY A 418 3.18 0.71 20.91
N CYS A 419 4.08 0.41 19.96
CA CYS A 419 4.99 -0.72 20.00
C CYS A 419 6.38 -0.29 19.52
N PRO A 420 7.47 -0.72 20.19
CA PRO A 420 8.82 -0.47 19.70
C PRO A 420 9.05 -1.01 18.28
N ALA A 421 9.92 -0.39 17.51
CA ALA A 421 10.23 -0.82 16.13
C ALA A 421 11.06 -2.12 16.09
N GLN A 422 11.83 -2.40 17.13
CA GLN A 422 12.77 -3.52 17.18
C GLN A 422 12.12 -4.90 16.94
N PRO A 423 10.95 -5.28 17.51
CA PRO A 423 10.28 -6.53 17.18
C PRO A 423 9.89 -6.66 15.70
N PHE A 424 9.55 -5.54 15.04
CA PHE A 424 9.26 -5.51 13.60
C PHE A 424 10.55 -5.68 12.77
N ARG A 425 11.60 -4.94 13.07
CA ARG A 425 12.90 -5.09 12.39
C ARG A 425 13.44 -6.51 12.50
N ALA A 426 13.21 -7.19 13.64
CA ALA A 426 13.64 -8.56 13.87
C ALA A 426 12.94 -9.58 12.97
N LEU A 427 11.81 -9.25 12.32
CA LEU A 427 11.15 -10.13 11.33
C LEU A 427 12.08 -10.45 10.14
N GLY A 428 12.94 -9.52 9.75
CA GLY A 428 13.94 -9.77 8.71
C GLY A 428 14.85 -10.98 8.99
N ALA A 429 15.03 -11.37 10.27
CA ALA A 429 15.83 -12.54 10.62
C ALA A 429 15.25 -13.87 10.09
N PHE A 430 13.96 -13.93 9.80
CA PHE A 430 13.37 -15.12 9.19
C PHE A 430 13.93 -15.40 7.79
N ASN A 431 14.29 -14.34 7.04
CA ASN A 431 14.84 -14.44 5.69
C ASN A 431 16.39 -14.41 5.67
N ARG A 432 17.07 -14.36 6.84
CA ARG A 432 18.54 -14.28 6.94
C ARG A 432 19.13 -15.55 7.57
N ILE A 433 18.93 -16.69 6.92
CA ILE A 433 19.43 -17.99 7.40
C ILE A 433 20.83 -18.32 6.85
N GLY A 434 21.75 -17.36 6.82
CA GLY A 434 23.11 -17.57 6.33
C GLY A 434 23.23 -17.62 4.80
N LEU A 435 22.17 -17.28 4.08
CA LEU A 435 22.21 -17.10 2.64
C LEU A 435 22.64 -15.66 2.35
N ASP A 436 23.71 -15.50 1.56
CA ASP A 436 24.16 -14.20 1.10
C ASP A 436 23.16 -13.68 0.05
N ALA A 437 22.28 -12.77 0.45
CA ALA A 437 21.43 -12.07 -0.48
C ALA A 437 22.30 -11.23 -1.44
N ARG A 438 22.12 -11.41 -2.74
CA ARG A 438 22.73 -10.53 -3.74
C ARG A 438 21.85 -9.28 -3.90
N PRO A 439 22.44 -8.11 -4.18
CA PRO A 439 21.65 -6.94 -4.52
C PRO A 439 20.65 -7.26 -5.65
N GLY A 440 19.37 -6.97 -5.42
CA GLY A 440 18.30 -7.29 -6.38
C GLY A 440 17.62 -8.65 -6.20
N ASP A 441 18.21 -9.59 -5.48
CA ASP A 441 17.58 -10.88 -5.22
C ASP A 441 16.49 -10.73 -4.14
N VAL A 442 15.35 -11.37 -4.39
CA VAL A 442 14.30 -11.55 -3.39
C VAL A 442 14.49 -12.93 -2.78
N MET A 443 15.19 -12.99 -1.65
CA MET A 443 15.39 -14.24 -0.90
C MET A 443 14.15 -14.53 -0.05
N ASN A 444 13.67 -15.77 -0.09
CA ASN A 444 12.53 -16.20 0.72
C ASN A 444 12.75 -17.60 1.31
N PRO A 445 13.79 -17.80 2.13
CA PRO A 445 14.09 -19.09 2.73
C PRO A 445 12.95 -19.61 3.61
N VAL A 446 12.19 -18.74 4.25
CA VAL A 446 10.98 -19.10 5.01
C VAL A 446 10.00 -19.86 4.14
N LYS A 447 9.67 -19.31 2.96
CA LYS A 447 8.70 -19.92 2.04
C LYS A 447 9.27 -21.19 1.39
N GLN A 448 10.54 -21.19 1.03
CA GLN A 448 11.24 -22.36 0.50
C GLN A 448 11.17 -23.54 1.48
N LEU A 449 11.53 -23.34 2.74
CA LEU A 449 11.47 -24.38 3.77
C LEU A 449 10.04 -24.80 4.15
N LEU A 450 9.07 -23.85 4.13
CA LEU A 450 7.68 -24.14 4.46
C LEU A 450 7.01 -25.04 3.42
N TYR A 451 7.35 -24.86 2.14
CA TYR A 451 6.74 -25.55 1.00
C TYR A 451 7.65 -26.63 0.40
N GLU A 452 8.79 -26.96 1.06
CA GLU A 452 9.67 -28.03 0.63
C GLU A 452 8.91 -29.36 0.60
N ASP A 453 8.94 -30.04 -0.54
CA ASP A 453 8.35 -31.38 -0.67
C ASP A 453 9.35 -32.41 -0.11
N PRO A 454 9.02 -33.16 0.96
CA PRO A 454 9.93 -34.12 1.56
C PRO A 454 10.30 -35.30 0.64
N LEU A 455 9.51 -35.57 -0.41
CA LEU A 455 9.79 -36.63 -1.39
C LEU A 455 10.51 -36.11 -2.63
N MET A 456 10.51 -34.80 -2.86
CA MET A 456 11.19 -34.11 -3.96
C MET A 456 11.78 -32.79 -3.46
N PRO A 457 12.84 -32.83 -2.62
CA PRO A 457 13.42 -31.63 -2.04
C PRO A 457 14.13 -30.80 -3.10
N LEU A 458 13.50 -29.70 -3.51
CA LEU A 458 14.02 -28.79 -4.56
C LEU A 458 15.09 -27.83 -4.02
N PHE A 459 15.02 -27.50 -2.72
CA PHE A 459 15.84 -26.46 -2.11
C PHE A 459 16.89 -27.01 -1.13
N GLU A 460 16.97 -28.34 -0.91
CA GLU A 460 17.91 -28.95 0.03
C GLU A 460 19.36 -28.51 -0.18
N ALA A 461 19.78 -28.37 -1.44
CA ALA A 461 21.12 -27.94 -1.79
C ALA A 461 21.42 -26.48 -1.35
N ASP A 462 20.43 -25.61 -1.32
CA ASP A 462 20.57 -24.21 -0.94
C ASP A 462 20.78 -24.07 0.58
N PHE A 463 20.29 -25.02 1.36
CA PHE A 463 20.43 -25.06 2.82
C PHE A 463 21.58 -25.96 3.31
N ALA A 464 22.35 -26.57 2.42
CA ALA A 464 23.43 -27.45 2.79
C ALA A 464 24.50 -26.73 3.61
N GLY A 465 24.78 -27.23 4.82
CA GLY A 465 25.74 -26.63 5.75
C GLY A 465 25.19 -25.48 6.59
N LEU A 466 23.93 -25.15 6.46
CA LEU A 466 23.20 -24.23 7.34
C LEU A 466 22.54 -25.03 8.48
N GLU A 467 22.17 -24.33 9.54
CA GLU A 467 21.49 -24.89 10.71
C GLU A 467 20.08 -24.29 10.88
N PRO A 468 19.13 -24.59 9.94
CA PRO A 468 17.79 -23.99 9.97
C PRO A 468 17.07 -24.24 11.28
N GLU A 469 17.17 -25.46 11.83
CA GLU A 469 16.51 -25.82 13.08
C GLU A 469 16.97 -24.94 14.25
N ALA A 470 18.27 -24.77 14.44
CA ALA A 470 18.84 -23.96 15.51
C ALA A 470 18.40 -22.48 15.34
N HIS A 471 18.42 -21.98 14.12
CA HIS A 471 18.01 -20.61 13.78
C HIS A 471 16.55 -20.35 14.13
N TYR A 472 15.63 -21.15 13.62
CA TYR A 472 14.18 -20.94 13.85
C TYR A 472 13.75 -21.25 15.29
N ARG A 473 14.45 -22.13 16.02
CA ARG A 473 14.23 -22.33 17.46
C ARG A 473 14.51 -21.05 18.27
N VAL A 474 15.58 -20.32 17.92
CA VAL A 474 15.87 -19.01 18.53
C VAL A 474 14.79 -17.97 18.20
N LEU A 475 14.31 -17.95 16.94
CA LEU A 475 13.24 -17.05 16.55
C LEU A 475 11.92 -17.36 17.25
N ALA A 476 11.55 -18.63 17.38
CA ALA A 476 10.35 -19.06 18.12
C ALA A 476 10.33 -18.52 19.56
N ALA A 477 11.43 -18.71 20.30
CA ALA A 477 11.56 -18.20 21.67
C ALA A 477 11.51 -16.66 21.73
N ARG A 478 12.13 -15.99 20.74
CA ARG A 478 12.14 -14.53 20.63
C ARG A 478 10.72 -13.97 20.42
N TYR A 479 9.97 -14.54 19.48
CA TYR A 479 8.63 -14.05 19.15
C TYR A 479 7.57 -14.41 20.19
N ALA A 480 7.72 -15.53 20.90
CA ALA A 480 6.92 -15.82 22.09
C ALA A 480 7.09 -14.71 23.15
N ARG A 481 8.33 -14.27 23.42
CA ARG A 481 8.62 -13.18 24.36
C ARG A 481 8.07 -11.83 23.83
N TYR A 482 8.23 -11.51 22.54
CA TYR A 482 7.69 -10.26 21.99
C TYR A 482 6.16 -10.18 22.08
N ALA A 483 5.46 -11.32 21.93
CA ALA A 483 4.03 -11.39 22.14
C ALA A 483 3.62 -11.06 23.59
N GLU A 484 4.39 -11.53 24.58
CA GLU A 484 4.16 -11.22 26.01
C GLU A 484 4.46 -9.75 26.33
N GLU A 485 5.56 -9.21 25.78
CA GLU A 485 6.02 -7.82 26.04
C GLU A 485 5.14 -6.77 25.35
N ASN A 486 4.40 -7.13 24.28
CA ASN A 486 3.61 -6.21 23.45
C ASN A 486 2.15 -6.67 23.30
N PRO A 487 1.30 -6.53 24.33
CA PRO A 487 -0.06 -7.07 24.33
C PRO A 487 -0.94 -6.59 23.17
N ALA A 488 -0.76 -5.36 22.68
CA ALA A 488 -1.51 -4.81 21.54
C ALA A 488 -1.15 -5.49 20.18
N PHE A 489 -0.06 -6.23 20.15
CA PHE A 489 0.44 -6.97 19.00
C PHE A 489 0.67 -8.46 19.31
N ALA A 490 0.12 -8.96 20.44
CA ALA A 490 0.35 -10.32 20.92
C ALA A 490 -0.01 -11.37 19.86
N ASP A 491 -1.15 -11.24 19.20
CA ASP A 491 -1.58 -12.17 18.15
C ASP A 491 -0.65 -12.13 16.93
N PHE A 492 -0.19 -10.94 16.54
CA PHE A 492 0.73 -10.78 15.41
C PHE A 492 2.09 -11.42 15.69
N PHE A 493 2.73 -11.10 16.81
CA PHE A 493 4.01 -11.71 17.16
C PHE A 493 3.86 -13.18 17.56
N GLY A 494 2.77 -13.53 18.23
CA GLY A 494 2.43 -14.90 18.60
C GLY A 494 2.29 -15.84 17.41
N PHE A 495 1.85 -15.32 16.26
CA PHE A 495 1.80 -16.08 15.00
C PHE A 495 3.18 -16.57 14.56
N TYR A 496 4.23 -15.78 14.73
CA TYR A 496 5.58 -16.15 14.27
C TYR A 496 6.27 -17.19 15.16
N ALA A 497 5.84 -17.41 16.39
CA ALA A 497 6.37 -18.45 17.23
C ALA A 497 6.06 -19.87 16.65
N PRO A 498 4.77 -20.26 16.40
CA PRO A 498 4.47 -21.54 15.76
C PRO A 498 4.92 -21.63 14.29
N VAL A 499 4.97 -20.53 13.54
CA VAL A 499 5.55 -20.52 12.19
C VAL A 499 6.98 -21.02 12.23
N SER A 500 7.78 -20.55 13.20
CA SER A 500 9.14 -21.04 13.40
C SER A 500 9.20 -22.55 13.69
N TYR A 501 8.25 -23.10 14.48
CA TYR A 501 8.18 -24.54 14.74
C TYR A 501 7.76 -25.37 13.53
N THR A 502 6.96 -24.83 12.63
CA THR A 502 6.60 -25.52 11.36
C THR A 502 7.85 -25.76 10.52
N HIS A 503 8.77 -24.80 10.47
CA HIS A 503 10.05 -24.93 9.77
C HIS A 503 10.98 -25.98 10.42
N LEU A 504 10.88 -26.18 11.74
CA LEU A 504 11.61 -27.23 12.44
C LEU A 504 11.15 -28.64 12.04
N ARG A 505 9.83 -28.83 11.89
CA ARG A 505 9.25 -30.15 11.62
C ARG A 505 9.35 -30.58 10.15
N ALA A 506 9.51 -29.66 9.22
CA ALA A 506 9.69 -30.00 7.80
C ALA A 506 10.96 -30.86 7.59
N HIS A 507 11.99 -30.67 8.43
CA HIS A 507 13.20 -31.49 8.40
C HIS A 507 13.14 -32.79 9.24
N GLU A 508 12.35 -32.82 10.33
CA GLU A 508 12.24 -34.03 11.17
C GLU A 508 11.49 -35.17 10.45
N THR A 509 10.59 -34.88 9.54
CA THR A 509 9.79 -35.90 8.81
C THR A 509 10.58 -36.63 7.73
N VAL A 510 11.72 -36.15 7.29
CA VAL A 510 12.57 -36.80 6.25
C VAL A 510 13.59 -37.78 6.88
N LEU A 511 13.96 -37.59 8.13
CA LEU A 511 14.94 -38.42 8.82
C LEU A 511 14.33 -39.54 9.68
N ASP A 512 13.03 -39.47 10.00
CA ASP A 512 12.31 -40.41 10.86
C ASP A 512 11.39 -41.38 10.08
N LEU A 513 11.39 -41.36 8.74
CA LEU A 513 10.73 -42.33 7.88
C LEU A 513 11.74 -43.24 7.17
#